data_3475e0bac1d7483336ff2790ad982baf
#
_entry.id   3475e0bac1d7483336ff2790ad982baf
#
_cell.length_a   1.000
_cell.length_b   1.000
_cell.length_c   1.000
_cell.angle_alpha   90.00
_cell.angle_beta   90.00
_cell.angle_gamma   90.00
#
_symmetry.space_group_name_H-M   'P 1'
#
loop_
_entity.id
_entity.type
_entity.pdbx_description
1 polymer ?
#
loop_
_entity_poly.entity_id
_entity_poly.type
_entity_poly.pdbx_seq_one_letter_code
_entity_poly.pdbx_strand_id
1 'polypeptide(L)'
;LDAVFGAFEDGRLAGIVGLAFEPREKARHKATVFGMYVSAEYRQRGLGLKLMEAVLGEAQQHPALKVIQLTVTAGNDAAFKLYQRCGFIQFGLEPMAVRVGEDYFDKIHMWCAPFVPTASLNEPR
;
A
#
# COMPACT_ATOMS: atom_id res chain seq x y z
N LEU A 1 -9.77 8.42 -11.05
CA LEU A 1 -9.36 9.40 -10.05
C LEU A 1 -8.30 8.84 -9.15
N ASP A 2 -7.16 9.49 -9.12
CA ASP A 2 -6.07 9.09 -8.27
C ASP A 2 -5.88 10.11 -7.16
N ALA A 3 -5.40 9.64 -6.00
CA ALA A 3 -5.05 10.50 -4.89
C ALA A 3 -3.57 10.31 -4.57
N VAL A 4 -2.88 11.41 -4.25
CA VAL A 4 -1.47 11.35 -3.86
C VAL A 4 -1.33 12.08 -2.54
N PHE A 5 -0.62 11.47 -1.62
CA PHE A 5 -0.38 12.01 -0.28
C PHE A 5 1.10 12.27 -0.07
N GLY A 6 1.42 13.39 0.55
CA GLY A 6 2.78 13.74 0.91
C GLY A 6 2.91 13.90 2.41
N ALA A 7 4.03 13.46 2.96
CA ALA A 7 4.41 13.72 4.34
C ALA A 7 5.51 14.77 4.35
N PHE A 8 5.37 15.79 5.18
CA PHE A 8 6.32 16.87 5.27
C PHE A 8 6.98 16.90 6.65
N GLU A 9 8.28 17.09 6.66
CA GLU A 9 9.07 17.28 7.87
C GLU A 9 9.92 18.55 7.67
N ASP A 10 9.87 19.45 8.64
CA ASP A 10 10.63 20.70 8.59
C ASP A 10 10.41 21.47 7.27
N GLY A 11 9.19 21.47 6.75
CA GLY A 11 8.83 22.13 5.52
C GLY A 11 9.29 21.43 4.23
N ARG A 12 9.89 20.23 4.35
CA ARG A 12 10.37 19.47 3.21
C ARG A 12 9.52 18.23 2.98
N LEU A 13 9.36 17.84 1.72
CA LEU A 13 8.67 16.62 1.38
C LEU A 13 9.54 15.43 1.79
N ALA A 14 9.07 14.69 2.79
CA ALA A 14 9.79 13.55 3.36
C ALA A 14 9.36 12.21 2.77
N GLY A 15 8.14 12.13 2.24
CA GLY A 15 7.65 10.90 1.66
C GLY A 15 6.38 11.11 0.87
N ILE A 16 6.05 10.14 0.01
CA ILE A 16 4.84 10.17 -0.82
C ILE A 16 4.24 8.77 -0.93
N VAL A 17 2.96 8.73 -1.24
CA VAL A 17 2.25 7.50 -1.60
C VAL A 17 1.04 7.89 -2.44
N GLY A 18 0.66 7.02 -3.37
CA GLY A 18 -0.51 7.24 -4.21
C GLY A 18 -1.53 6.12 -4.08
N LEU A 19 -2.79 6.45 -4.41
CA LEU A 19 -3.88 5.50 -4.49
C LEU A 19 -4.55 5.69 -5.84
N ALA A 20 -4.46 4.68 -6.70
CA ALA A 20 -5.04 4.70 -8.04
C ALA A 20 -6.32 3.89 -8.06
N PHE A 21 -7.42 4.53 -8.43
CA PHE A 21 -8.71 3.86 -8.55
C PHE A 21 -8.84 3.25 -9.93
N GLU A 22 -9.32 2.02 -9.99
CA GLU A 22 -9.51 1.33 -11.25
C GLU A 22 -10.67 1.98 -12.01
N PRO A 23 -10.45 2.48 -13.26
CA PRO A 23 -11.48 3.20 -13.99
C PRO A 23 -12.53 2.31 -14.64
N ARG A 24 -12.21 1.03 -14.89
CA ARG A 24 -13.13 0.13 -15.57
C ARG A 24 -14.29 -0.26 -14.67
N GLU A 25 -15.50 -0.24 -15.22
CA GLU A 25 -16.72 -0.45 -14.44
C GLU A 25 -16.69 -1.73 -13.62
N LYS A 26 -16.27 -2.84 -14.22
CA LYS A 26 -16.22 -4.14 -13.52
C LYS A 26 -15.16 -4.22 -12.44
N ALA A 27 -14.24 -3.25 -12.38
CA ALA A 27 -13.14 -3.24 -11.43
C ALA A 27 -13.17 -2.00 -10.53
N ARG A 28 -14.24 -1.22 -10.52
CA ARG A 28 -14.34 0.00 -9.71
C ARG A 28 -14.32 -0.25 -8.21
N HIS A 29 -14.50 -1.49 -7.80
CA HIS A 29 -14.38 -1.89 -6.39
C HIS A 29 -12.92 -2.04 -5.96
N LYS A 30 -11.97 -1.77 -6.84
CA LYS A 30 -10.54 -1.98 -6.58
C LYS A 30 -9.75 -0.69 -6.72
N ALA A 31 -8.71 -0.59 -5.92
CA ALA A 31 -7.71 0.47 -6.03
C ALA A 31 -6.33 -0.12 -5.74
N THR A 32 -5.30 0.56 -6.21
CA THR A 32 -3.92 0.13 -6.03
C THR A 32 -3.11 1.22 -5.34
N VAL A 33 -2.41 0.84 -4.28
CA VAL A 33 -1.40 1.70 -3.65
C VAL A 33 -0.14 1.65 -4.49
N PHE A 34 0.40 2.81 -4.81
CA PHE A 34 1.60 2.89 -5.64
C PHE A 34 2.53 3.99 -5.17
N GLY A 35 3.79 3.90 -5.58
CA GLY A 35 4.76 4.97 -5.40
C GLY A 35 5.11 5.29 -3.96
N MET A 36 4.96 4.34 -3.04
CA MET A 36 5.37 4.55 -1.65
C MET A 36 6.86 4.80 -1.60
N TYR A 37 7.24 5.96 -1.08
CA TYR A 37 8.63 6.32 -0.93
C TYR A 37 8.82 7.23 0.27
N VAL A 38 9.84 6.95 1.07
CA VAL A 38 10.27 7.81 2.16
C VAL A 38 11.73 8.14 1.93
N SER A 39 12.04 9.43 1.96
CA SER A 39 13.39 9.92 1.78
C SER A 39 14.34 9.31 2.82
N ALA A 40 15.58 8.99 2.42
CA ALA A 40 16.52 8.27 3.27
C ALA A 40 16.75 8.97 4.62
N GLU A 41 16.85 10.29 4.62
CA GLU A 41 17.11 11.04 5.85
C GLU A 41 15.93 11.05 6.83
N TYR A 42 14.73 10.65 6.37
CA TYR A 42 13.53 10.63 7.20
C TYR A 42 13.01 9.23 7.48
N ARG A 43 13.76 8.19 7.11
CA ARG A 43 13.38 6.81 7.35
C ARG A 43 13.43 6.48 8.85
N GLN A 44 12.68 5.43 9.23
CA GLN A 44 12.61 4.97 10.62
C GLN A 44 11.97 5.97 11.59
N ARG A 45 11.15 6.88 11.07
CA ARG A 45 10.40 7.87 11.86
C ARG A 45 8.90 7.60 11.84
N GLY A 46 8.48 6.45 11.33
CA GLY A 46 7.07 6.10 11.26
C GLY A 46 6.30 6.79 10.13
N LEU A 47 6.99 7.43 9.18
CA LEU A 47 6.31 8.14 8.08
C LEU A 47 5.59 7.19 7.13
N GLY A 48 6.17 6.01 6.87
CA GLY A 48 5.50 5.02 6.04
C GLY A 48 4.15 4.62 6.60
N LEU A 49 4.07 4.40 7.90
CA LEU A 49 2.81 4.08 8.56
C LEU A 49 1.82 5.24 8.45
N LYS A 50 2.27 6.48 8.67
CA LYS A 50 1.40 7.65 8.55
C LYS A 50 0.86 7.82 7.13
N LEU A 51 1.71 7.59 6.14
CA LEU A 51 1.30 7.63 4.74
C LEU A 51 0.26 6.56 4.43
N MET A 52 0.46 5.34 4.92
CA MET A 52 -0.50 4.26 4.74
C MET A 52 -1.81 4.56 5.47
N GLU A 53 -1.76 5.14 6.65
CA GLU A 53 -2.97 5.55 7.36
C GLU A 53 -3.76 6.60 6.56
N ALA A 54 -3.07 7.53 5.92
CA ALA A 54 -3.72 8.53 5.07
C ALA A 54 -4.40 7.88 3.86
N VAL A 55 -3.71 6.93 3.22
CA VAL A 55 -4.26 6.20 2.07
C VAL A 55 -5.48 5.40 2.46
N LEU A 56 -5.40 4.66 3.56
CA LEU A 56 -6.52 3.84 4.03
C LEU A 56 -7.69 4.70 4.48
N GLY A 57 -7.40 5.86 5.08
CA GLY A 57 -8.43 6.83 5.43
C GLY A 57 -9.15 7.37 4.20
N GLU A 58 -8.41 7.66 3.14
CA GLU A 58 -9.00 8.08 1.87
C GLU A 58 -9.87 6.97 1.28
N ALA A 59 -9.36 5.74 1.29
CA ALA A 59 -10.10 4.59 0.78
C ALA A 59 -11.45 4.42 1.48
N GLN A 60 -11.49 4.70 2.78
CA GLN A 60 -12.72 4.60 3.57
C GLN A 60 -13.76 5.66 3.22
N GLN A 61 -13.38 6.71 2.50
CA GLN A 61 -14.33 7.71 1.99
C GLN A 61 -15.05 7.22 0.73
N HIS A 62 -14.69 6.07 0.20
CA HIS A 62 -15.24 5.51 -1.03
C HIS A 62 -15.93 4.18 -0.73
N PRO A 63 -17.23 4.18 -0.37
CA PRO A 63 -17.93 2.96 0.07
C PRO A 63 -17.97 1.84 -0.96
N ALA A 64 -17.87 2.18 -2.24
CA ALA A 64 -17.85 1.17 -3.30
C ALA A 64 -16.53 0.39 -3.36
N LEU A 65 -15.48 0.92 -2.74
CA LEU A 65 -14.16 0.29 -2.76
C LEU A 65 -14.13 -0.90 -1.80
N LYS A 66 -13.81 -2.07 -2.32
CA LYS A 66 -13.79 -3.32 -1.56
C LYS A 66 -12.42 -3.95 -1.44
N VAL A 67 -11.52 -3.60 -2.36
CA VAL A 67 -10.19 -4.22 -2.45
C VAL A 67 -9.15 -3.14 -2.66
N ILE A 68 -8.11 -3.16 -1.83
CA ILE A 68 -6.91 -2.35 -2.06
C ILE A 68 -5.77 -3.33 -2.30
N GLN A 69 -5.03 -3.11 -3.37
CA GLN A 69 -3.90 -3.95 -3.76
C GLN A 69 -2.61 -3.17 -3.77
N LEU A 70 -1.50 -3.87 -3.58
CA LEU A 70 -0.17 -3.32 -3.79
C LEU A 70 0.80 -4.45 -4.11
N THR A 71 1.98 -4.07 -4.59
CA THR A 71 3.08 -5.01 -4.75
C THR A 71 4.29 -4.51 -3.99
N VAL A 72 5.10 -5.44 -3.53
CA VAL A 72 6.37 -5.14 -2.88
C VAL A 72 7.43 -6.07 -3.45
N THR A 73 8.62 -5.51 -3.73
CA THR A 73 9.72 -6.29 -4.25
C THR A 73 10.22 -7.25 -3.17
N ALA A 74 10.37 -8.52 -3.53
CA ALA A 74 10.88 -9.53 -2.60
C ALA A 74 12.27 -9.10 -2.09
N GLY A 75 12.49 -9.23 -0.80
CA GLY A 75 13.70 -8.76 -0.14
C GLY A 75 13.53 -7.43 0.58
N ASN A 76 12.51 -6.65 0.24
CA ASN A 76 12.17 -5.43 0.97
C ASN A 76 11.32 -5.78 2.18
N ASP A 77 11.95 -6.36 3.21
CA ASP A 77 11.25 -6.87 4.38
C ASP A 77 10.60 -5.77 5.20
N ALA A 78 11.21 -4.61 5.26
CA ALA A 78 10.65 -3.48 6.00
C ALA A 78 9.31 -3.04 5.41
N ALA A 79 9.22 -2.95 4.09
CA ALA A 79 7.98 -2.60 3.42
C ALA A 79 6.93 -3.70 3.60
N PHE A 80 7.34 -4.96 3.44
CA PHE A 80 6.43 -6.08 3.61
C PHE A 80 5.79 -6.07 5.01
N LYS A 81 6.59 -5.88 6.03
CA LYS A 81 6.11 -5.83 7.42
C LYS A 81 5.20 -4.63 7.66
N LEU A 82 5.53 -3.49 7.08
CA LEU A 82 4.67 -2.31 7.17
C LEU A 82 3.27 -2.60 6.61
N TYR A 83 3.22 -3.20 5.42
CA TYR A 83 1.95 -3.50 4.80
C TYR A 83 1.16 -4.56 5.58
N GLN A 84 1.84 -5.56 6.14
CA GLN A 84 1.19 -6.53 7.03
C GLN A 84 0.55 -5.84 8.24
N ARG A 85 1.25 -4.89 8.85
CA ARG A 85 0.70 -4.13 9.98
C ARG A 85 -0.55 -3.35 9.59
N CYS A 86 -0.63 -2.93 8.34
CA CYS A 86 -1.79 -2.21 7.83
C CYS A 86 -2.94 -3.13 7.41
N GLY A 87 -2.79 -4.43 7.57
CA GLY A 87 -3.84 -5.39 7.27
C GLY A 87 -3.74 -6.05 5.91
N PHE A 88 -2.67 -5.80 5.17
CA PHE A 88 -2.45 -6.44 3.87
C PHE A 88 -1.96 -7.87 4.05
N ILE A 89 -2.46 -8.76 3.21
CA ILE A 89 -2.02 -10.16 3.18
C ILE A 89 -1.52 -10.50 1.78
N GLN A 90 -0.54 -11.38 1.71
CA GLN A 90 0.00 -11.86 0.45
C GLN A 90 -0.99 -12.79 -0.23
N PHE A 91 -1.20 -12.60 -1.52
CA PHE A 91 -2.04 -13.51 -2.30
C PHE A 91 -1.35 -14.03 -3.57
N GLY A 92 -0.17 -13.53 -3.89
CA GLY A 92 0.53 -14.00 -5.07
C GLY A 92 2.01 -13.65 -5.04
N LEU A 93 2.76 -14.36 -5.87
CA LEU A 93 4.17 -14.11 -6.09
C LEU A 93 4.42 -14.09 -7.60
N GLU A 94 4.97 -13.00 -8.08
CA GLU A 94 5.30 -12.83 -9.50
C GLU A 94 6.80 -13.03 -9.66
N PRO A 95 7.23 -14.15 -10.25
CA PRO A 95 8.67 -14.40 -10.40
C PRO A 95 9.28 -13.50 -11.45
N MET A 96 10.52 -13.07 -11.20
CA MET A 96 11.32 -12.26 -12.13
C MET A 96 10.57 -11.02 -12.61
N ALA A 97 9.86 -10.36 -11.70
CA ALA A 97 9.01 -9.22 -12.04
C ALA A 97 9.79 -7.93 -12.29
N VAL A 98 10.97 -7.81 -11.69
CA VAL A 98 11.79 -6.59 -11.77
C VAL A 98 13.21 -6.98 -12.12
N ARG A 99 13.79 -6.26 -13.06
CA ARG A 99 15.20 -6.41 -13.40
C ARG A 99 15.96 -5.18 -12.95
N VAL A 100 17.04 -5.40 -12.19
CA VAL A 100 17.98 -4.33 -11.81
C VAL A 100 19.38 -4.79 -12.22
N GLY A 101 19.93 -4.15 -13.24
CA GLY A 101 21.18 -4.63 -13.83
C GLY A 101 21.00 -6.01 -14.44
N GLU A 102 21.74 -6.99 -13.93
CA GLU A 102 21.64 -8.39 -14.36
C GLU A 102 20.86 -9.24 -13.36
N ASP A 103 20.37 -8.65 -12.29
CA ASP A 103 19.64 -9.36 -11.26
C ASP A 103 18.15 -9.24 -11.46
N TYR A 104 17.42 -10.28 -11.10
CA TYR A 104 15.96 -10.33 -11.19
C TYR A 104 15.38 -10.51 -9.80
N PHE A 105 14.29 -9.81 -9.56
CA PHE A 105 13.60 -9.88 -8.26
C PHE A 105 12.13 -10.20 -8.47
N ASP A 106 11.56 -10.97 -7.55
CA ASP A 106 10.15 -11.27 -7.56
C ASP A 106 9.35 -10.11 -6.98
N LYS A 107 8.07 -10.03 -7.31
CA LYS A 107 7.13 -9.15 -6.64
C LYS A 107 6.13 -9.96 -5.85
N ILE A 108 5.90 -9.52 -4.63
CA ILE A 108 4.87 -10.06 -3.76
C ILE A 108 3.62 -9.21 -3.94
N HIS A 109 2.49 -9.86 -4.26
CA HIS A 109 1.21 -9.19 -4.43
C HIS A 109 0.42 -9.32 -3.13
N MET A 110 -0.07 -8.18 -2.63
CA MET A 110 -0.82 -8.11 -1.38
C MET A 110 -2.12 -7.37 -1.57
N TRP A 111 -3.09 -7.65 -0.70
CA TRP A 111 -4.38 -6.96 -0.72
C TRP A 111 -4.95 -6.84 0.69
N CYS A 112 -5.85 -5.90 0.85
CA CYS A 112 -6.68 -5.81 2.06
C CYS A 112 -8.06 -5.25 1.69
N ALA A 113 -9.00 -5.42 2.61
CA ALA A 113 -10.32 -4.82 2.51
C ALA A 113 -10.32 -3.54 3.36
N PRO A 114 -10.71 -2.38 2.81
CA PRO A 114 -10.64 -1.12 3.55
C PRO A 114 -11.70 -0.99 4.64
N PHE A 115 -12.76 -1.78 4.57
CA PHE A 115 -13.88 -1.68 5.50
C PHE A 115 -14.06 -2.95 6.33
N VAL A 116 -13.02 -3.39 7.01
CA VAL A 116 -13.14 -4.50 7.94
C VAL A 116 -13.41 -3.90 9.32
N PRO A 117 -14.64 -4.04 9.86
CA PRO A 117 -14.94 -3.53 11.20
C PRO A 117 -14.06 -4.22 12.23
N THR A 118 -13.63 -3.47 13.24
CA THR A 118 -12.79 -4.01 14.31
C THR A 118 -13.44 -5.23 14.98
N ALA A 119 -14.74 -5.20 15.18
CA ALA A 119 -15.46 -6.33 15.74
C ALA A 119 -15.32 -7.60 14.91
N SER A 120 -15.30 -7.47 13.57
CA SER A 120 -15.15 -8.61 12.68
C SER A 120 -13.78 -9.28 12.79
N LEU A 121 -12.76 -8.54 13.19
CA LEU A 121 -11.40 -9.07 13.36
C LEU A 121 -11.30 -10.00 14.56
N ASN A 122 -12.18 -9.85 15.52
CA ASN A 122 -12.17 -10.60 16.77
C ASN A 122 -13.17 -11.75 16.80
N GLU A 123 -13.93 -11.94 15.74
CA GLU A 123 -14.94 -12.99 15.67
C GLU A 123 -14.38 -14.21 14.92
N PRO A 124 -14.76 -15.42 15.35
CA PRO A 124 -14.42 -16.62 14.60
C PRO A 124 -15.08 -16.58 13.22
N ARG A 125 -14.35 -17.02 12.23
CA ARG A 125 -14.85 -17.01 10.86
C ARG A 125 -15.07 -18.40 10.32
#